data_d7b10401d0e9c5ce07aeb6ace1af24aa
#
_entry.id   d7b10401d0e9c5ce07aeb6ace1af24aa
#
_cell.length_a   1.000
_cell.length_b   1.000
_cell.length_c   1.000
_cell.angle_alpha   90.00
_cell.angle_beta   90.00
_cell.angle_gamma   90.00
#
_symmetry.space_group_name_H-M   'P 1'
#
loop_
_entity.id
_entity.type
_entity.pdbx_description
1 polymer ?
#
loop_
_entity_poly.entity_id
_entity_poly.type
_entity_poly.pdbx_seq_one_letter_code
_entity_poly.pdbx_strand_id
1 'polypeptide(L)'
;MKRVGKLTLGTMGLLFLGVVLAAGDAFAQTAKDFVGTWTLVSAVSEQGGNKTDTFGPNPKGILIVDAKGRYVIAFSRADLPKVASNNRTTATAEENKAIVGGSLTHFGTLSVNAADKTITFKIETATFPNWSGTEQKRPFTISGDQLRYTAAAASGGGTVTVIWKRAK
;
A
#
# COMPACT_ATOMS: atom_id res chain seq x y z
N MET A 1 -65.19 60.56 8.28
CA MET A 1 -65.25 59.28 7.55
C MET A 1 -63.83 58.82 7.31
N LYS A 2 -63.37 57.81 8.07
CA LYS A 2 -61.96 57.26 8.02
C LYS A 2 -62.00 56.00 7.16
N ARG A 3 -61.22 55.96 6.07
CA ARG A 3 -61.04 54.75 5.28
C ARG A 3 -59.82 54.00 5.83
N VAL A 4 -60.04 52.73 6.22
CA VAL A 4 -59.05 51.80 6.69
C VAL A 4 -58.42 51.13 5.46
N GLY A 5 -57.12 51.30 5.27
CA GLY A 5 -56.35 50.59 4.22
C GLY A 5 -56.01 49.17 4.69
N LYS A 6 -56.30 48.18 3.86
CA LYS A 6 -55.92 46.77 4.09
C LYS A 6 -54.45 46.58 3.73
N LEU A 7 -53.68 46.11 4.67
CA LEU A 7 -52.30 45.67 4.49
C LEU A 7 -52.32 44.21 4.02
N THR A 8 -51.86 43.95 2.83
CA THR A 8 -51.64 42.59 2.29
C THR A 8 -50.26 42.11 2.68
N LEU A 9 -50.26 41.06 3.51
CA LEU A 9 -49.03 40.37 3.94
C LEU A 9 -48.59 39.41 2.83
N GLY A 10 -47.51 39.74 2.14
CA GLY A 10 -46.88 38.86 1.14
C GLY A 10 -46.08 37.76 1.81
N THR A 11 -46.49 36.51 1.65
CA THR A 11 -45.80 35.34 2.10
C THR A 11 -44.61 35.06 1.19
N MET A 12 -43.39 35.31 1.69
CA MET A 12 -42.12 35.00 1.01
C MET A 12 -41.77 33.55 1.32
N GLY A 13 -42.06 32.66 0.38
CA GLY A 13 -41.70 31.24 0.47
C GLY A 13 -40.18 31.06 0.33
N LEU A 14 -39.53 30.65 1.40
CA LEU A 14 -38.15 30.19 1.38
C LEU A 14 -38.09 28.77 0.77
N LEU A 15 -37.62 28.66 -0.47
CA LEU A 15 -37.23 27.39 -1.08
C LEU A 15 -35.90 26.93 -0.44
N PHE A 16 -35.96 26.01 0.52
CA PHE A 16 -34.79 25.26 0.96
C PHE A 16 -34.40 24.25 -0.13
N LEU A 17 -33.39 24.59 -0.90
CA LEU A 17 -32.74 23.64 -1.80
C LEU A 17 -31.87 22.71 -0.95
N GLY A 18 -32.42 21.54 -0.59
CA GLY A 18 -31.69 20.48 0.13
C GLY A 18 -30.60 19.91 -0.76
N VAL A 19 -29.35 20.28 -0.51
CA VAL A 19 -28.18 19.58 -1.07
C VAL A 19 -28.10 18.21 -0.40
N VAL A 20 -28.59 17.17 -1.07
CA VAL A 20 -28.32 15.78 -0.68
C VAL A 20 -26.86 15.50 -1.01
N LEU A 21 -25.98 15.65 -0.03
CA LEU A 21 -24.66 15.08 -0.07
C LEU A 21 -24.83 13.55 -0.10
N ALA A 22 -24.67 12.95 -1.26
CA ALA A 22 -24.51 11.51 -1.39
C ALA A 22 -23.17 11.16 -0.68
N ALA A 23 -23.26 10.82 0.61
CA ALA A 23 -22.19 10.14 1.31
C ALA A 23 -22.08 8.77 0.64
N GLY A 24 -21.16 8.63 -0.31
CA GLY A 24 -20.81 7.33 -0.87
C GLY A 24 -20.40 6.43 0.30
N ASP A 25 -21.10 5.30 0.44
CA ASP A 25 -20.77 4.28 1.42
C ASP A 25 -19.33 3.86 1.21
N ALA A 26 -18.41 4.42 2.01
CA ALA A 26 -17.05 3.95 2.08
C ALA A 26 -17.09 2.61 2.81
N PHE A 27 -17.29 1.53 2.06
CA PHE A 27 -17.19 0.18 2.62
C PHE A 27 -15.85 0.04 3.31
N ALA A 28 -15.87 -0.34 4.60
CA ALA A 28 -14.66 -0.55 5.37
C ALA A 28 -13.85 -1.68 4.73
N GLN A 29 -12.63 -1.37 4.29
CA GLN A 29 -11.73 -2.35 3.69
C GLN A 29 -11.32 -3.38 4.75
N THR A 30 -11.41 -4.65 4.41
CA THR A 30 -11.21 -5.79 5.30
C THR A 30 -10.05 -6.67 4.83
N ALA A 31 -9.67 -7.66 5.63
CA ALA A 31 -8.65 -8.63 5.23
C ALA A 31 -9.00 -9.38 3.93
N LYS A 32 -10.30 -9.55 3.62
CA LYS A 32 -10.77 -10.21 2.38
C LYS A 32 -10.37 -9.42 1.14
N ASP A 33 -10.27 -8.11 1.23
CA ASP A 33 -9.89 -7.25 0.10
C ASP A 33 -8.43 -7.42 -0.32
N PHE A 34 -7.61 -8.00 0.56
CA PHE A 34 -6.21 -8.32 0.27
C PHE A 34 -6.03 -9.71 -0.35
N VAL A 35 -7.00 -10.61 -0.17
CA VAL A 35 -6.90 -12.00 -0.66
C VAL A 35 -6.70 -12.03 -2.18
N GLY A 36 -5.73 -12.82 -2.61
CA GLY A 36 -5.38 -13.00 -4.01
C GLY A 36 -3.92 -12.69 -4.31
N THR A 37 -3.63 -12.52 -5.59
CA THR A 37 -2.30 -12.25 -6.11
C THR A 37 -2.21 -10.81 -6.60
N TRP A 38 -1.10 -10.15 -6.25
CA TRP A 38 -0.81 -8.78 -6.63
C TRP A 38 0.56 -8.71 -7.29
N THR A 39 0.66 -7.96 -8.37
CA THR A 39 1.91 -7.68 -9.09
C THR A 39 2.44 -6.31 -8.69
N LEU A 40 3.73 -6.20 -8.44
CA LEU A 40 4.38 -4.93 -8.11
C LEU A 40 4.31 -3.95 -9.28
N VAL A 41 3.89 -2.73 -9.00
CA VAL A 41 3.92 -1.60 -9.94
C VAL A 41 5.13 -0.72 -9.66
N SER A 42 5.32 -0.32 -8.40
CA SER A 42 6.44 0.51 -7.98
C SER A 42 6.72 0.39 -6.49
N ALA A 43 7.97 0.68 -6.11
CA ALA A 43 8.38 0.88 -4.73
C ALA A 43 9.33 2.08 -4.68
N VAL A 44 8.85 3.20 -4.15
CA VAL A 44 9.58 4.47 -4.13
C VAL A 44 9.98 4.80 -2.71
N SER A 45 11.30 4.89 -2.48
CA SER A 45 11.89 5.35 -1.23
C SER A 45 11.95 6.86 -1.19
N GLU A 46 11.67 7.43 -0.03
CA GLU A 46 11.86 8.86 0.26
C GLU A 46 12.72 9.01 1.52
N GLN A 47 13.86 9.69 1.37
CA GLN A 47 14.80 9.96 2.46
C GLN A 47 15.41 11.36 2.28
N GLY A 48 15.27 12.21 3.30
CA GLY A 48 15.79 13.58 3.23
C GLY A 48 15.25 14.41 2.06
N GLY A 49 14.00 14.17 1.64
CA GLY A 49 13.37 14.84 0.49
C GLY A 49 13.72 14.24 -0.88
N ASN A 50 14.68 13.33 -0.95
CA ASN A 50 15.04 12.64 -2.20
C ASN A 50 14.17 11.40 -2.41
N LYS A 51 13.69 11.23 -3.64
CA LYS A 51 12.91 10.06 -4.07
C LYS A 51 13.74 9.18 -4.99
N THR A 52 13.76 7.88 -4.72
CA THR A 52 14.46 6.89 -5.53
C THR A 52 13.61 5.63 -5.70
N ASP A 53 13.71 4.99 -6.87
CA ASP A 53 13.10 3.69 -7.10
C ASP A 53 13.89 2.62 -6.33
N THR A 54 13.32 2.07 -5.26
CA THR A 54 13.99 1.12 -4.36
C THR A 54 14.54 -0.11 -5.11
N PHE A 55 13.79 -0.60 -6.09
CA PHE A 55 14.17 -1.75 -6.90
C PHE A 55 14.39 -1.37 -8.38
N GLY A 56 14.83 -0.12 -8.64
CA GLY A 56 15.08 0.39 -9.99
C GLY A 56 13.81 0.52 -10.84
N PRO A 57 13.98 0.86 -12.12
CA PRO A 57 12.86 0.98 -13.05
C PRO A 57 12.28 -0.41 -13.37
N ASN A 58 10.94 -0.47 -13.58
CA ASN A 58 10.22 -1.70 -13.92
C ASN A 58 10.48 -2.87 -12.96
N PRO A 59 10.38 -2.68 -11.64
CA PRO A 59 10.68 -3.71 -10.67
C PRO A 59 9.79 -4.93 -10.87
N LYS A 60 10.27 -6.08 -10.45
CA LYS A 60 9.50 -7.33 -10.40
C LYS A 60 9.09 -7.60 -8.96
N GLY A 61 7.88 -8.09 -8.77
CA GLY A 61 7.45 -8.45 -7.43
C GLY A 61 6.06 -9.07 -7.41
N ILE A 62 5.82 -9.81 -6.36
CA ILE A 62 4.56 -10.49 -6.13
C ILE A 62 4.20 -10.38 -4.65
N LEU A 63 2.93 -10.14 -4.38
CA LEU A 63 2.31 -10.32 -3.08
C LEU A 63 1.18 -11.33 -3.26
N ILE A 64 1.21 -12.41 -2.50
CA ILE A 64 0.12 -13.38 -2.43
C ILE A 64 -0.41 -13.37 -1.00
N VAL A 65 -1.74 -13.29 -0.88
CA VAL A 65 -2.43 -13.38 0.42
C VAL A 65 -3.52 -14.44 0.29
N ASP A 66 -3.50 -15.44 1.17
CA ASP A 66 -4.53 -16.46 1.22
C ASP A 66 -5.75 -16.05 2.06
N ALA A 67 -6.81 -16.85 2.03
CA ALA A 67 -8.05 -16.59 2.76
C ALA A 67 -7.89 -16.63 4.30
N LYS A 68 -6.78 -17.18 4.81
CA LYS A 68 -6.43 -17.22 6.23
C LYS A 68 -5.52 -16.07 6.66
N GLY A 69 -5.18 -15.17 5.72
CA GLY A 69 -4.27 -14.05 5.97
C GLY A 69 -2.79 -14.44 5.93
N ARG A 70 -2.44 -15.65 5.47
CA ARG A 70 -1.04 -15.98 5.20
C ARG A 70 -0.59 -15.22 3.97
N TYR A 71 0.61 -14.67 4.01
CA TYR A 71 1.13 -13.92 2.88
C TYR A 71 2.58 -14.29 2.57
N VAL A 72 2.97 -14.05 1.32
CA VAL A 72 4.35 -13.95 0.87
C VAL A 72 4.51 -12.72 0.00
N ILE A 73 5.59 -11.99 0.22
CA ILE A 73 6.03 -10.88 -0.62
C ILE A 73 7.42 -11.18 -1.15
N ALA A 74 7.61 -10.93 -2.44
CA ALA A 74 8.93 -10.89 -3.06
C ALA A 74 9.07 -9.64 -3.92
N PHE A 75 10.22 -8.97 -3.77
CA PHE A 75 10.64 -7.83 -4.59
C PHE A 75 11.95 -8.16 -5.26
N SER A 76 12.13 -7.67 -6.47
CA SER A 76 13.37 -7.79 -7.21
C SER A 76 13.55 -6.66 -8.22
N ARG A 77 14.76 -6.17 -8.36
CA ARG A 77 15.15 -5.41 -9.54
C ARG A 77 14.98 -6.26 -10.79
N ALA A 78 14.62 -5.64 -11.90
CA ALA A 78 14.51 -6.35 -13.19
C ALA A 78 15.88 -6.70 -13.77
N ASP A 79 16.92 -5.97 -13.37
CA ASP A 79 18.31 -6.04 -13.87
C ASP A 79 19.29 -6.65 -12.86
N LEU A 80 18.81 -7.56 -11.98
CA LEU A 80 19.72 -8.30 -11.11
C LEU A 80 20.79 -9.04 -11.92
N PRO A 81 22.08 -8.95 -11.54
CA PRO A 81 23.14 -9.67 -12.22
C PRO A 81 22.98 -11.19 -12.04
N LYS A 82 23.35 -11.93 -13.06
CA LYS A 82 23.55 -13.37 -12.92
C LYS A 82 24.86 -13.62 -12.18
N VAL A 83 24.85 -14.63 -11.30
CA VAL A 83 26.11 -15.10 -10.67
C VAL A 83 26.94 -15.80 -11.74
N ALA A 84 28.15 -15.27 -12.00
CA ALA A 84 28.99 -15.73 -13.09
C ALA A 84 29.38 -17.22 -12.97
N SER A 85 29.60 -17.69 -11.72
CA SER A 85 29.90 -19.11 -11.44
C SER A 85 28.69 -20.03 -11.55
N ASN A 86 27.47 -19.49 -11.78
CA ASN A 86 26.21 -20.21 -11.70
C ASN A 86 26.01 -20.98 -10.37
N ASN A 87 26.70 -20.57 -9.32
CA ASN A 87 26.64 -21.16 -7.99
C ASN A 87 26.55 -20.04 -6.95
N ARG A 88 25.40 -19.94 -6.26
CA ARG A 88 25.11 -18.89 -5.29
C ARG A 88 26.08 -18.85 -4.09
N THR A 89 26.78 -19.97 -3.80
CA THR A 89 27.71 -20.04 -2.66
C THR A 89 29.11 -19.56 -3.04
N THR A 90 29.41 -19.37 -4.33
CA THR A 90 30.68 -18.88 -4.85
C THR A 90 30.52 -17.55 -5.60
N ALA A 91 29.41 -16.84 -5.37
CA ALA A 91 29.20 -15.50 -5.88
C ALA A 91 30.25 -14.54 -5.29
N THR A 92 30.71 -13.56 -6.09
CA THR A 92 31.63 -12.53 -5.62
C THR A 92 30.98 -11.61 -4.60
N ALA A 93 31.77 -10.81 -3.88
CA ALA A 93 31.26 -9.83 -2.93
C ALA A 93 30.36 -8.79 -3.61
N GLU A 94 30.71 -8.36 -4.83
CA GLU A 94 29.95 -7.40 -5.64
C GLU A 94 28.64 -7.98 -6.10
N GLU A 95 28.62 -9.24 -6.58
CA GLU A 95 27.41 -9.96 -6.97
C GLU A 95 26.46 -10.13 -5.77
N ASN A 96 26.98 -10.55 -4.62
CA ASN A 96 26.22 -10.69 -3.39
C ASN A 96 25.64 -9.34 -2.95
N LYS A 97 26.41 -8.26 -2.98
CA LYS A 97 25.94 -6.91 -2.64
C LYS A 97 24.81 -6.46 -3.57
N ALA A 98 24.97 -6.70 -4.88
CA ALA A 98 23.94 -6.34 -5.86
C ALA A 98 22.65 -7.12 -5.65
N ILE A 99 22.74 -8.43 -5.39
CA ILE A 99 21.58 -9.31 -5.16
C ILE A 99 20.88 -8.93 -3.86
N VAL A 100 21.61 -8.77 -2.76
CA VAL A 100 21.04 -8.39 -1.45
C VAL A 100 20.42 -7.00 -1.51
N GLY A 101 21.07 -6.03 -2.14
CA GLY A 101 20.52 -4.67 -2.30
C GLY A 101 19.39 -4.57 -3.31
N GLY A 102 19.28 -5.51 -4.22
CA GLY A 102 18.29 -5.51 -5.31
C GLY A 102 17.11 -6.46 -5.12
N SER A 103 17.02 -7.19 -4.02
CA SER A 103 15.93 -8.12 -3.74
C SER A 103 15.54 -8.14 -2.27
N LEU A 104 14.28 -8.43 -1.99
CA LEU A 104 13.75 -8.57 -0.64
C LEU A 104 12.57 -9.52 -0.66
N THR A 105 12.57 -10.50 0.23
CA THR A 105 11.45 -11.42 0.38
C THR A 105 11.11 -11.55 1.85
N HIS A 106 9.83 -11.59 2.18
CA HIS A 106 9.36 -11.96 3.51
C HIS A 106 7.98 -12.60 3.44
N PHE A 107 7.66 -13.40 4.47
CA PHE A 107 6.35 -14.03 4.60
C PHE A 107 5.93 -14.09 6.07
N GLY A 108 4.65 -14.37 6.29
CA GLY A 108 4.05 -14.45 7.61
C GLY A 108 2.54 -14.37 7.57
N THR A 109 1.95 -13.62 8.51
CA THR A 109 0.52 -13.34 8.55
C THR A 109 0.24 -11.85 8.39
N LEU A 110 -0.87 -11.54 7.72
CA LEU A 110 -1.38 -10.21 7.48
C LEU A 110 -2.71 -10.05 8.20
N SER A 111 -2.87 -8.96 8.93
CA SER A 111 -4.14 -8.54 9.52
C SER A 111 -4.46 -7.09 9.13
N VAL A 112 -5.75 -6.74 9.17
CA VAL A 112 -6.25 -5.41 8.76
C VAL A 112 -7.02 -4.80 9.90
N ASN A 113 -6.67 -3.56 10.25
CA ASN A 113 -7.51 -2.68 11.06
C ASN A 113 -8.23 -1.71 10.12
N ALA A 114 -9.53 -1.96 9.91
CA ALA A 114 -10.35 -1.17 9.00
C ALA A 114 -10.59 0.26 9.52
N ALA A 115 -10.66 0.45 10.84
CA ALA A 115 -10.90 1.76 11.45
C ALA A 115 -9.72 2.71 11.21
N ASP A 116 -8.50 2.22 11.39
CA ASP A 116 -7.26 3.01 11.24
C ASP A 116 -6.73 2.98 9.80
N LYS A 117 -7.34 2.19 8.90
CA LYS A 117 -6.81 1.93 7.55
C LYS A 117 -5.35 1.49 7.58
N THR A 118 -5.04 0.53 8.46
CA THR A 118 -3.70 -0.03 8.60
C THR A 118 -3.70 -1.54 8.37
N ILE A 119 -2.65 -2.02 7.71
CA ILE A 119 -2.29 -3.45 7.66
C ILE A 119 -1.15 -3.69 8.62
N THR A 120 -1.18 -4.84 9.28
CA THR A 120 -0.08 -5.33 10.10
C THR A 120 0.49 -6.59 9.46
N PHE A 121 1.75 -6.53 9.08
CA PHE A 121 2.53 -7.69 8.68
C PHE A 121 3.24 -8.25 9.91
N LYS A 122 2.85 -9.43 10.36
CA LYS A 122 3.60 -10.22 11.35
C LYS A 122 4.57 -11.11 10.57
N ILE A 123 5.82 -10.67 10.51
CA ILE A 123 6.84 -11.28 9.66
C ILE A 123 7.45 -12.48 10.39
N GLU A 124 7.29 -13.66 9.84
CA GLU A 124 7.90 -14.88 10.38
C GLU A 124 9.38 -14.97 9.98
N THR A 125 9.64 -14.71 8.71
CA THR A 125 10.99 -14.76 8.14
C THR A 125 11.14 -13.76 7.01
N ALA A 126 12.31 -13.16 6.90
CA ALA A 126 12.69 -12.24 5.83
C ALA A 126 14.13 -12.50 5.35
N THR A 127 14.41 -12.19 4.07
CA THR A 127 15.79 -12.16 3.55
C THR A 127 16.61 -11.01 4.12
N PHE A 128 15.95 -9.98 4.69
CA PHE A 128 16.55 -9.02 5.60
C PHE A 128 16.31 -9.51 7.04
N PRO A 129 17.28 -10.19 7.68
CA PRO A 129 17.05 -10.94 8.93
C PRO A 129 16.51 -10.10 10.08
N ASN A 130 16.83 -8.79 10.10
CA ASN A 130 16.37 -7.86 11.14
C ASN A 130 14.84 -7.71 11.21
N TRP A 131 14.12 -8.12 10.15
CA TRP A 131 12.66 -8.10 10.14
C TRP A 131 12.02 -9.40 10.61
N SER A 132 12.77 -10.49 10.69
CA SER A 132 12.24 -11.79 11.16
C SER A 132 11.76 -11.69 12.61
N GLY A 133 10.55 -12.16 12.89
CA GLY A 133 9.92 -12.11 14.21
C GLY A 133 9.30 -10.75 14.57
N THR A 134 9.31 -9.75 13.66
CA THR A 134 8.77 -8.42 13.93
C THR A 134 7.34 -8.24 13.41
N GLU A 135 6.65 -7.23 13.95
CA GLU A 135 5.38 -6.74 13.45
C GLU A 135 5.54 -5.34 12.86
N GLN A 136 5.01 -5.13 11.66
CA GLN A 136 5.09 -3.85 10.98
C GLN A 136 3.71 -3.37 10.56
N LYS A 137 3.27 -2.24 11.12
CA LYS A 137 2.04 -1.56 10.75
C LYS A 137 2.30 -0.60 9.59
N ARG A 138 1.42 -0.61 8.61
CA ARG A 138 1.53 0.21 7.40
C ARG A 138 0.18 0.80 7.05
N PRO A 139 0.03 2.12 6.93
CA PRO A 139 -1.17 2.73 6.37
C PRO A 139 -1.35 2.28 4.91
N PHE A 140 -2.58 2.02 4.50
CA PHE A 140 -2.89 1.54 3.17
C PHE A 140 -4.15 2.17 2.57
N THR A 141 -4.27 2.02 1.27
CA THR A 141 -5.50 2.25 0.50
C THR A 141 -5.65 1.17 -0.56
N ILE A 142 -6.89 0.72 -0.78
CA ILE A 142 -7.27 -0.09 -1.94
C ILE A 142 -8.29 0.71 -2.74
N SER A 143 -8.08 0.87 -4.04
CA SER A 143 -8.99 1.51 -4.98
C SER A 143 -9.05 0.69 -6.25
N GLY A 144 -10.18 0.04 -6.49
CA GLY A 144 -10.32 -0.94 -7.57
C GLY A 144 -9.25 -2.03 -7.45
N ASP A 145 -8.48 -2.22 -8.51
CA ASP A 145 -7.41 -3.21 -8.58
C ASP A 145 -6.06 -2.72 -8.07
N GLN A 146 -5.99 -1.56 -7.43
CA GLN A 146 -4.74 -1.01 -6.92
C GLN A 146 -4.71 -1.04 -5.39
N LEU A 147 -3.65 -1.61 -4.82
CA LEU A 147 -3.28 -1.53 -3.41
C LEU A 147 -2.05 -0.64 -3.28
N ARG A 148 -2.12 0.34 -2.38
CA ARG A 148 -0.99 1.19 -1.98
C ARG A 148 -0.79 1.07 -0.47
N TYR A 149 0.45 0.93 -0.03
CA TYR A 149 0.80 1.08 1.38
C TYR A 149 2.15 1.79 1.56
N THR A 150 2.39 2.28 2.78
CA THR A 150 3.63 2.97 3.13
C THR A 150 4.32 2.26 4.29
N ALA A 151 5.60 1.94 4.11
CA ALA A 151 6.48 1.44 5.16
C ALA A 151 7.32 2.61 5.69
N ALA A 152 7.09 3.02 6.95
CA ALA A 152 7.77 4.15 7.57
C ALA A 152 9.23 3.85 7.94
N ALA A 153 9.59 2.57 8.11
CA ALA A 153 10.94 2.11 8.42
C ALA A 153 11.35 1.05 7.39
N ALA A 154 11.83 1.48 6.23
CA ALA A 154 12.28 0.58 5.19
C ALA A 154 13.64 -0.05 5.52
N SER A 155 13.93 -1.24 4.96
CA SER A 155 15.21 -1.95 5.17
C SER A 155 16.43 -1.16 4.64
N GLY A 156 16.24 -0.30 3.67
CA GLY A 156 17.25 0.63 3.15
C GLY A 156 17.26 2.00 3.81
N GLY A 157 16.44 2.21 4.85
CA GLY A 157 16.22 3.51 5.50
C GLY A 157 15.11 4.33 4.84
N GLY A 158 14.65 5.38 5.56
CA GLY A 158 13.57 6.26 5.09
C GLY A 158 12.21 5.60 5.02
N THR A 159 11.32 6.21 4.26
CA THR A 159 9.95 5.77 4.02
C THR A 159 9.82 5.21 2.62
N VAL A 160 9.16 4.06 2.46
CA VAL A 160 8.88 3.47 1.13
C VAL A 160 7.39 3.40 0.88
N THR A 161 6.95 3.98 -0.23
CA THR A 161 5.60 3.79 -0.77
C THR A 161 5.62 2.67 -1.81
N VAL A 162 4.76 1.67 -1.61
CA VAL A 162 4.65 0.51 -2.50
C VAL A 162 3.28 0.51 -3.16
N ILE A 163 3.24 0.30 -4.46
CA ILE A 163 2.02 0.19 -5.26
C ILE A 163 1.98 -1.18 -5.92
N TRP A 164 0.84 -1.84 -5.75
CA TRP A 164 0.53 -3.14 -6.32
C TRP A 164 -0.70 -3.04 -7.22
N LYS A 165 -0.78 -3.91 -8.21
CA LYS A 165 -1.98 -4.12 -9.02
C LYS A 165 -2.43 -5.57 -8.87
N ARG A 166 -3.73 -5.79 -8.71
CA ARG A 166 -4.31 -7.14 -8.66
C ARG A 166 -3.96 -7.88 -9.95
N ALA A 167 -3.42 -9.08 -9.81
CA ALA A 167 -3.19 -9.97 -10.96
C ALA A 167 -4.54 -10.45 -11.50
N LYS A 168 -4.64 -10.50 -12.83
CA LYS A 168 -5.81 -11.05 -13.53
C LYS A 168 -5.64 -12.55 -13.70
#